data_a9a687d376bc73c25514fd1955f91875
#
_entry.id   a9a687d376bc73c25514fd1955f91875
#
_cell.length_a   1.000
_cell.length_b   1.000
_cell.length_c   1.000
_cell.angle_alpha   90.00
_cell.angle_beta   90.00
_cell.angle_gamma   90.00
#
_symmetry.space_group_name_H-M   'P 1'
#
loop_
_entity.id
_entity.type
_entity.pdbx_description
1 polymer ?
#
loop_
_entity_poly.entity_id
_entity_poly.type
_entity_poly.pdbx_seq_one_letter_code
_entity_poly.pdbx_strand_id
1 'polypeptide(L)'
;MSENKWKKRIHYVLKAAKHFGDEPYMDFFLEREVNPLLLEFKQNGSGVPDKKVMLIRENGNGWGFFAEVRAMLAKMVFAERFGLTPYIEWGSAFLYTEKQLVNGTHNAFEYYFKQPNGMTKQDVLESSYVTESKSAQGVIIEREFKRDTYEMTAEYQSKLAEMYRKYIRLNEKTEKMI
;
A
#
# COMPACT_ATOMS: atom_id res chain seq x y z
N MET A 1 -5.95 -30.43 -6.92
CA MET A 1 -5.65 -28.98 -6.76
C MET A 1 -4.77 -28.35 -7.85
N SER A 2 -4.25 -29.10 -8.83
CA SER A 2 -3.35 -28.56 -9.89
C SER A 2 -4.06 -28.01 -11.13
N GLU A 3 -5.23 -28.53 -11.47
CA GLU A 3 -5.95 -28.21 -12.72
C GLU A 3 -6.40 -26.75 -12.85
N ASN A 4 -6.70 -26.11 -11.72
CA ASN A 4 -7.17 -24.72 -11.71
C ASN A 4 -6.06 -23.67 -11.95
N LYS A 5 -4.80 -23.99 -11.64
CA LYS A 5 -3.67 -23.09 -11.85
C LYS A 5 -3.29 -22.99 -13.34
N TRP A 6 -3.34 -24.11 -14.06
CA TRP A 6 -3.03 -24.14 -15.50
C TRP A 6 -4.10 -23.40 -16.31
N LYS A 7 -5.38 -23.63 -16.03
CA LYS A 7 -6.48 -22.91 -16.69
C LYS A 7 -6.36 -21.40 -16.51
N LYS A 8 -6.01 -20.93 -15.31
CA LYS A 8 -5.76 -19.49 -15.06
C LYS A 8 -4.56 -18.98 -15.87
N ARG A 9 -3.46 -19.71 -15.92
CA ARG A 9 -2.26 -19.29 -16.69
C ARG A 9 -2.57 -19.20 -18.18
N ILE A 10 -3.26 -20.19 -18.75
CA ILE A 10 -3.70 -20.18 -20.15
C ILE A 10 -4.64 -18.99 -20.41
N HIS A 11 -5.59 -18.73 -19.50
CA HIS A 11 -6.49 -17.58 -19.61
C HIS A 11 -5.71 -16.25 -19.66
N TYR A 12 -4.71 -16.07 -18.83
CA TYR A 12 -3.89 -14.86 -18.84
C TYR A 12 -3.06 -14.72 -20.10
N VAL A 13 -2.49 -15.80 -20.60
CA VAL A 13 -1.74 -15.80 -21.86
C VAL A 13 -2.65 -15.43 -23.04
N LEU A 14 -3.82 -16.05 -23.12
CA LEU A 14 -4.80 -15.74 -24.18
C LEU A 14 -5.31 -14.31 -24.09
N LYS A 15 -5.51 -13.80 -22.88
CA LYS A 15 -5.96 -12.44 -22.64
C LYS A 15 -4.87 -11.42 -23.04
N ALA A 16 -3.62 -11.68 -22.67
CA ALA A 16 -2.47 -10.87 -23.09
C ALA A 16 -2.29 -10.91 -24.63
N ALA A 17 -2.40 -12.08 -25.25
CA ALA A 17 -2.30 -12.23 -26.69
C ALA A 17 -3.40 -11.47 -27.45
N LYS A 18 -4.63 -11.46 -26.92
CA LYS A 18 -5.77 -10.73 -27.51
C LYS A 18 -5.58 -9.20 -27.51
N HIS A 19 -4.88 -8.69 -26.51
CA HIS A 19 -4.63 -7.24 -26.32
C HIS A 19 -3.17 -6.85 -26.63
N PHE A 20 -2.46 -7.72 -27.37
CA PHE A 20 -1.09 -7.44 -27.79
C PHE A 20 -1.08 -6.24 -28.73
N GLY A 21 -0.43 -5.15 -28.33
CA GLY A 21 -0.46 -3.87 -29.04
C GLY A 21 -1.37 -2.81 -28.44
N ASP A 22 -2.17 -3.15 -27.43
CA ASP A 22 -2.89 -2.20 -26.60
C ASP A 22 -1.99 -1.84 -25.38
N GLU A 23 -1.12 -0.84 -25.57
CA GLU A 23 -0.13 -0.44 -24.56
C GLU A 23 -0.76 -0.15 -23.19
N PRO A 24 -1.82 0.66 -23.06
CA PRO A 24 -2.43 0.92 -21.76
C PRO A 24 -2.96 -0.34 -21.06
N TYR A 25 -3.48 -1.29 -21.84
CA TYR A 25 -3.96 -2.55 -21.29
C TYR A 25 -2.81 -3.46 -20.86
N MET A 26 -1.75 -3.55 -21.66
CA MET A 26 -0.57 -4.35 -21.36
C MET A 26 0.16 -3.81 -20.14
N ASP A 27 0.31 -2.50 -20.02
CA ASP A 27 0.90 -1.85 -18.85
C ASP A 27 0.09 -2.15 -17.59
N PHE A 28 -1.22 -2.00 -17.66
CA PHE A 28 -2.13 -2.35 -16.56
C PHE A 28 -2.04 -3.84 -16.19
N PHE A 29 -1.97 -4.73 -17.18
CA PHE A 29 -1.83 -6.16 -16.98
C PHE A 29 -0.47 -6.53 -16.35
N LEU A 30 0.62 -5.98 -16.88
CA LEU A 30 1.97 -6.19 -16.37
C LEU A 30 2.11 -5.65 -14.95
N GLU A 31 1.59 -4.45 -14.69
CA GLU A 31 1.59 -3.88 -13.33
C GLU A 31 0.81 -4.72 -12.33
N ARG A 32 -0.33 -5.24 -12.74
CA ARG A 32 -1.28 -5.88 -11.83
C ARG A 32 -1.06 -7.37 -11.65
N GLU A 33 -0.63 -8.08 -12.70
CA GLU A 33 -0.58 -9.53 -12.71
C GLU A 33 0.84 -10.10 -12.74
N VAL A 34 1.78 -9.39 -13.36
CA VAL A 34 3.15 -9.90 -13.60
C VAL A 34 4.17 -9.24 -12.68
N ASN A 35 3.97 -7.96 -12.35
CA ASN A 35 4.97 -7.12 -11.68
C ASN A 35 4.71 -6.73 -10.21
N PRO A 36 3.81 -7.38 -9.46
CA PRO A 36 3.53 -6.95 -8.08
C PRO A 36 4.71 -7.11 -7.13
N LEU A 37 5.68 -7.96 -7.48
CA LEU A 37 6.86 -8.24 -6.64
C LEU A 37 8.09 -7.44 -7.06
N LEU A 38 8.07 -6.73 -8.20
CA LEU A 38 9.18 -5.88 -8.59
C LEU A 38 9.13 -4.58 -7.79
N LEU A 39 10.00 -4.54 -6.79
CA LEU A 39 10.24 -3.36 -5.98
C LEU A 39 11.29 -2.50 -6.69
N GLU A 40 10.87 -1.36 -7.20
CA GLU A 40 11.77 -0.35 -7.73
C GLU A 40 12.20 0.57 -6.61
N PHE A 41 13.48 0.55 -6.27
CA PHE A 41 14.04 1.43 -5.26
C PHE A 41 14.64 2.68 -5.88
N LYS A 42 14.28 3.81 -5.32
CA LYS A 42 14.92 5.11 -5.60
C LYS A 42 15.83 5.47 -4.46
N GLN A 43 16.96 6.06 -4.77
CA GLN A 43 17.85 6.66 -3.79
C GLN A 43 17.46 8.13 -3.62
N ASN A 44 17.01 8.51 -2.45
CA ASN A 44 16.71 9.90 -2.14
C ASN A 44 17.92 10.58 -1.46
N GLY A 45 18.58 9.88 -0.55
CA GLY A 45 19.71 10.39 0.20
C GLY A 45 20.70 9.30 0.62
N SER A 46 21.56 9.57 1.57
CA SER A 46 22.53 8.63 2.10
C SER A 46 22.59 8.60 3.63
N GLY A 47 21.73 9.37 4.29
CA GLY A 47 21.74 9.52 5.76
C GLY A 47 21.25 8.29 6.52
N VAL A 48 20.44 7.44 5.88
CA VAL A 48 19.89 6.23 6.49
C VAL A 48 20.08 5.04 5.53
N PRO A 49 21.32 4.53 5.39
CA PRO A 49 21.66 3.57 4.35
C PRO A 49 21.01 2.19 4.51
N ASP A 50 20.66 1.80 5.74
CA ASP A 50 20.19 0.44 6.02
C ASP A 50 18.64 0.32 6.04
N LYS A 51 17.93 1.41 6.02
CA LYS A 51 16.46 1.39 6.00
C LYS A 51 15.93 1.31 4.57
N LYS A 52 15.20 0.25 4.29
CA LYS A 52 14.37 0.13 3.08
C LYS A 52 12.97 0.64 3.39
N VAL A 53 12.62 1.76 2.83
CA VAL A 53 11.34 2.43 3.10
C VAL A 53 10.33 2.12 2.01
N MET A 54 9.12 1.77 2.42
CA MET A 54 7.98 1.69 1.52
C MET A 54 7.06 2.89 1.76
N LEU A 55 7.00 3.77 0.77
CA LEU A 55 6.10 4.91 0.77
C LEU A 55 4.70 4.43 0.37
N ILE A 56 3.81 4.34 1.35
CA ILE A 56 2.44 3.87 1.15
C ILE A 56 1.55 5.07 0.84
N ARG A 57 1.17 5.18 -0.43
CA ARG A 57 0.24 6.20 -0.90
C ARG A 57 -1.20 5.68 -0.93
N GLU A 58 -2.14 6.61 -0.90
CA GLU A 58 -3.55 6.33 -1.20
C GLU A 58 -3.70 5.69 -2.59
N ASN A 59 -4.79 4.98 -2.79
CA ASN A 59 -5.09 4.41 -4.11
C ASN A 59 -5.69 5.45 -5.07
N GLY A 60 -5.98 6.65 -4.58
CA GLY A 60 -6.60 7.72 -5.35
C GLY A 60 -8.08 7.47 -5.66
N ASN A 61 -8.64 8.30 -6.55
CA ASN A 61 -9.96 8.07 -7.16
C ASN A 61 -11.18 8.08 -6.22
N GLY A 62 -11.11 8.82 -5.09
CA GLY A 62 -12.28 9.07 -4.25
C GLY A 62 -12.79 7.87 -3.46
N TRP A 63 -11.91 6.96 -3.09
CA TRP A 63 -12.22 5.86 -2.19
C TRP A 63 -12.61 6.39 -0.80
N GLY A 64 -13.56 5.74 -0.15
CA GLY A 64 -13.95 6.08 1.21
C GLY A 64 -12.82 5.79 2.20
N PHE A 65 -12.79 6.53 3.32
CA PHE A 65 -11.74 6.46 4.36
C PHE A 65 -11.37 5.04 4.77
N PHE A 66 -12.37 4.21 5.13
CA PHE A 66 -12.10 2.84 5.56
C PHE A 66 -11.62 1.90 4.46
N ALA A 67 -11.95 2.20 3.20
CA ALA A 67 -11.42 1.45 2.07
C ALA A 67 -9.93 1.74 1.90
N GLU A 68 -9.50 2.99 2.04
CA GLU A 68 -8.09 3.38 2.02
C GLU A 68 -7.32 2.83 3.23
N VAL A 69 -7.90 2.88 4.43
CA VAL A 69 -7.30 2.25 5.63
C VAL A 69 -7.06 0.76 5.40
N ARG A 70 -8.05 0.05 4.86
CA ARG A 70 -7.90 -1.38 4.56
C ARG A 70 -6.81 -1.64 3.53
N ALA A 71 -6.77 -0.89 2.44
CA ALA A 71 -5.74 -1.03 1.42
C ALA A 71 -4.34 -0.69 1.96
N MET A 72 -4.23 0.34 2.78
CA MET A 72 -3.01 0.69 3.49
C MET A 72 -2.54 -0.48 4.38
N LEU A 73 -3.41 -1.04 5.21
CA LEU A 73 -3.05 -2.18 6.07
C LEU A 73 -2.59 -3.40 5.26
N ALA A 74 -3.22 -3.70 4.14
CA ALA A 74 -2.77 -4.77 3.24
C ALA A 74 -1.36 -4.47 2.67
N LYS A 75 -1.09 -3.24 2.27
CA LYS A 75 0.25 -2.82 1.84
C LYS A 75 1.27 -2.88 2.98
N MET A 76 0.86 -2.63 4.22
CA MET A 76 1.73 -2.80 5.40
C MET A 76 2.07 -4.26 5.67
N VAL A 77 1.13 -5.20 5.49
CA VAL A 77 1.43 -6.65 5.52
C VAL A 77 2.49 -7.01 4.49
N PHE A 78 2.37 -6.46 3.27
CA PHE A 78 3.37 -6.64 2.23
C PHE A 78 4.73 -6.05 2.66
N ALA A 79 4.74 -4.80 3.14
CA ALA A 79 5.97 -4.15 3.60
C ALA A 79 6.70 -4.98 4.67
N GLU A 80 5.98 -5.46 5.67
CA GLU A 80 6.54 -6.30 6.74
C GLU A 80 7.16 -7.59 6.20
N ARG A 81 6.48 -8.27 5.29
CA ARG A 81 6.96 -9.50 4.65
C ARG A 81 8.29 -9.31 3.92
N PHE A 82 8.48 -8.18 3.30
CA PHE A 82 9.69 -7.86 2.54
C PHE A 82 10.74 -7.03 3.33
N GLY A 83 10.56 -6.92 4.64
CA GLY A 83 11.48 -6.17 5.49
C GLY A 83 11.55 -4.68 5.19
N LEU A 84 10.44 -4.11 4.72
CA LEU A 84 10.32 -2.69 4.41
C LEU A 84 9.73 -1.93 5.59
N THR A 85 10.23 -0.74 5.85
CA THR A 85 9.67 0.16 6.86
C THR A 85 8.57 1.02 6.21
N PRO A 86 7.30 0.91 6.64
CA PRO A 86 6.23 1.70 6.05
C PRO A 86 6.30 3.16 6.48
N TYR A 87 6.09 4.06 5.52
CA TYR A 87 5.75 5.47 5.75
C TYR A 87 4.47 5.77 4.97
N ILE A 88 3.46 6.31 5.64
CA ILE A 88 2.16 6.59 5.04
C ILE A 88 2.10 8.05 4.59
N GLU A 89 1.87 8.28 3.30
CA GLU A 89 1.69 9.61 2.73
C GLU A 89 0.37 9.66 1.95
N TRP A 90 -0.67 10.17 2.59
CA TRP A 90 -1.96 10.45 1.96
C TRP A 90 -2.00 11.90 1.53
N GLY A 91 -1.80 12.10 0.23
CA GLY A 91 -1.66 13.42 -0.38
C GLY A 91 -2.96 13.96 -0.97
N SER A 92 -2.81 14.79 -1.99
CA SER A 92 -3.93 15.50 -2.62
C SER A 92 -4.94 14.61 -3.36
N ALA A 93 -4.59 13.37 -3.67
CA ALA A 93 -5.51 12.40 -4.27
C ALA A 93 -6.44 11.73 -3.25
N PHE A 94 -6.13 11.84 -1.95
CA PHE A 94 -6.99 11.34 -0.90
C PHE A 94 -8.20 12.26 -0.70
N LEU A 95 -9.40 11.68 -0.70
CA LEU A 95 -10.66 12.42 -0.67
C LEU A 95 -10.81 13.39 0.51
N TYR A 96 -10.19 13.08 1.64
CA TYR A 96 -10.30 13.83 2.90
C TYR A 96 -9.09 14.73 3.18
N THR A 97 -8.28 15.01 2.15
CA THR A 97 -7.16 15.95 2.30
C THR A 97 -7.66 17.39 2.29
N GLU A 98 -7.29 18.14 3.30
CA GLU A 98 -7.63 19.56 3.43
C GLU A 98 -6.68 20.43 2.58
N LYS A 99 -7.21 21.56 2.08
CA LYS A 99 -6.41 22.54 1.35
C LYS A 99 -5.43 23.26 2.25
N GLN A 100 -5.79 23.45 3.52
CA GLN A 100 -4.96 24.07 4.53
C GLN A 100 -4.21 23.04 5.35
N LEU A 101 -3.11 23.44 5.99
CA LEU A 101 -2.39 22.60 6.93
C LEU A 101 -3.29 22.20 8.10
N VAL A 102 -3.39 20.92 8.36
CA VAL A 102 -4.02 20.37 9.57
C VAL A 102 -2.90 19.85 10.46
N ASN A 103 -2.82 20.35 11.69
CA ASN A 103 -1.77 19.95 12.63
C ASN A 103 -0.33 20.20 12.12
N GLY A 104 -0.16 21.17 11.19
CA GLY A 104 1.14 21.48 10.60
C GLY A 104 1.55 20.60 9.42
N THR A 105 0.67 19.73 8.94
CA THR A 105 0.95 18.82 7.82
C THR A 105 -0.13 18.88 6.74
N HIS A 106 0.24 18.55 5.49
CA HIS A 106 -0.69 18.24 4.39
C HIS A 106 -0.91 16.74 4.22
N ASN A 107 -0.20 15.90 4.99
CA ASN A 107 -0.39 14.47 4.95
C ASN A 107 -1.63 14.09 5.75
N ALA A 108 -2.71 13.72 5.07
CA ALA A 108 -4.00 13.44 5.72
C ALA A 108 -3.95 12.28 6.72
N PHE A 109 -3.02 11.33 6.59
CA PHE A 109 -2.79 10.31 7.60
C PHE A 109 -2.38 10.94 8.95
N GLU A 110 -1.50 11.93 8.91
CA GLU A 110 -0.96 12.58 10.11
C GLU A 110 -1.94 13.55 10.77
N TYR A 111 -3.09 13.81 10.15
CA TYR A 111 -4.15 14.57 10.82
C TYR A 111 -4.62 13.88 12.10
N TYR A 112 -4.61 12.56 12.11
CA TYR A 112 -5.15 11.73 13.19
C TYR A 112 -4.14 10.77 13.81
N PHE A 113 -3.12 10.34 13.04
CA PHE A 113 -2.24 9.23 13.43
C PHE A 113 -0.77 9.64 13.44
N LYS A 114 0.01 8.96 14.29
CA LYS A 114 1.47 8.99 14.24
C LYS A 114 1.97 8.07 13.14
N GLN A 115 3.08 8.44 12.51
CA GLN A 115 3.72 7.55 11.53
C GLN A 115 4.19 6.24 12.19
N PRO A 116 4.08 5.10 11.47
CA PRO A 116 4.62 3.82 11.95
C PRO A 116 6.09 3.93 12.33
N ASN A 117 6.46 3.29 13.43
CA ASN A 117 7.83 3.24 13.94
C ASN A 117 8.50 4.62 14.16
N GLY A 118 7.71 5.67 14.32
CA GLY A 118 8.23 7.03 14.49
C GLY A 118 8.94 7.60 13.26
N MET A 119 8.71 7.03 12.07
CA MET A 119 9.27 7.54 10.82
C MET A 119 8.87 8.98 10.56
N THR A 120 9.81 9.77 10.07
CA THR A 120 9.58 11.16 9.67
C THR A 120 9.70 11.30 8.15
N LYS A 121 9.19 12.40 7.61
CA LYS A 121 9.40 12.74 6.20
C LYS A 121 10.89 12.92 5.89
N GLN A 122 11.66 13.42 6.85
CA GLN A 122 13.11 13.59 6.70
C GLN A 122 13.81 12.23 6.56
N ASP A 123 13.41 11.22 7.34
CA ASP A 123 13.94 9.86 7.19
C ASP A 123 13.70 9.30 5.78
N VAL A 124 12.53 9.58 5.17
CA VAL A 124 12.24 9.16 3.79
C VAL A 124 13.15 9.88 2.79
N LEU A 125 13.36 11.18 2.96
CA LEU A 125 14.22 11.98 2.08
C LEU A 125 15.70 11.60 2.20
N GLU A 126 16.13 11.12 3.34
CA GLU A 126 17.52 10.70 3.61
C GLU A 126 17.75 9.21 3.34
N SER A 127 16.70 8.45 3.07
CA SER A 127 16.82 7.00 2.86
C SER A 127 17.44 6.65 1.52
N SER A 128 18.38 5.69 1.53
CA SER A 128 19.02 5.18 0.32
C SER A 128 18.12 4.26 -0.50
N TYR A 129 17.09 3.69 0.12
CA TYR A 129 16.20 2.73 -0.52
C TYR A 129 14.74 3.08 -0.26
N VAL A 130 14.13 3.79 -1.18
CA VAL A 130 12.71 4.14 -1.11
C VAL A 130 11.98 3.52 -2.28
N THR A 131 10.93 2.77 -2.00
CA THR A 131 10.01 2.24 -3.01
C THR A 131 8.61 2.78 -2.78
N GLU A 132 7.89 3.08 -3.85
CA GLU A 132 6.48 3.49 -3.76
C GLU A 132 5.56 2.26 -3.80
N SER A 133 4.50 2.31 -3.00
CA SER A 133 3.49 1.27 -3.00
C SER A 133 2.64 1.33 -4.27
N LYS A 134 2.32 0.15 -4.80
CA LYS A 134 1.35 -0.03 -5.90
C LYS A 134 0.10 -0.73 -5.36
N SER A 135 -1.05 -0.49 -5.97
CA SER A 135 -2.31 -1.16 -5.57
C SER A 135 -2.21 -2.69 -5.67
N ALA A 136 -1.42 -3.18 -6.64
CA ALA A 136 -1.17 -4.60 -6.84
C ALA A 136 -0.60 -5.31 -5.61
N GLN A 137 0.21 -4.65 -4.79
CA GLN A 137 0.80 -5.24 -3.59
C GLN A 137 -0.25 -5.55 -2.53
N GLY A 138 -1.25 -4.68 -2.36
CA GLY A 138 -2.40 -4.96 -1.51
C GLY A 138 -3.25 -6.13 -2.04
N VAL A 139 -3.48 -6.17 -3.35
CA VAL A 139 -4.26 -7.25 -4.00
C VAL A 139 -3.60 -8.62 -3.84
N ILE A 140 -2.26 -8.70 -3.86
CA ILE A 140 -1.55 -9.97 -3.60
C ILE A 140 -1.88 -10.50 -2.20
N ILE A 141 -1.78 -9.63 -1.20
CA ILE A 141 -2.10 -10.00 0.18
C ILE A 141 -3.57 -10.44 0.29
N GLU A 142 -4.49 -9.70 -0.32
CA GLU A 142 -5.90 -10.08 -0.34
C GLU A 142 -6.13 -11.46 -0.96
N ARG A 143 -5.45 -11.77 -2.07
CA ARG A 143 -5.56 -13.07 -2.75
C ARG A 143 -5.00 -14.24 -1.95
N GLU A 144 -3.94 -14.03 -1.20
CA GLU A 144 -3.36 -15.06 -0.33
C GLU A 144 -4.32 -15.51 0.76
N PHE A 145 -5.06 -14.57 1.33
CA PHE A 145 -6.09 -14.85 2.33
C PHE A 145 -7.41 -15.33 1.70
N LYS A 146 -7.40 -15.72 0.40
CA LYS A 146 -8.57 -16.21 -0.33
C LYS A 146 -9.78 -15.30 -0.25
N ARG A 147 -9.54 -14.00 -0.13
CA ARG A 147 -10.61 -13.03 -0.13
C ARG A 147 -11.38 -13.14 -1.45
N ASP A 148 -12.65 -13.49 -1.37
CA ASP A 148 -13.55 -13.28 -2.49
C ASP A 148 -13.94 -11.80 -2.59
N THR A 149 -14.40 -11.35 -3.73
CA THR A 149 -14.47 -9.93 -4.12
C THR A 149 -15.19 -9.02 -3.11
N TYR A 150 -16.05 -9.58 -2.28
CA TYR A 150 -16.88 -8.83 -1.33
C TYR A 150 -16.80 -9.30 0.12
N GLU A 151 -16.32 -10.51 0.39
CA GLU A 151 -16.27 -11.05 1.75
C GLU A 151 -14.83 -11.07 2.28
N MET A 152 -14.66 -10.49 3.46
CA MET A 152 -13.40 -10.61 4.19
C MET A 152 -13.41 -11.89 5.01
N THR A 153 -12.49 -12.80 4.72
CA THR A 153 -12.31 -13.99 5.57
C THR A 153 -11.89 -13.59 6.98
N ALA A 154 -12.24 -14.38 7.98
CA ALA A 154 -11.83 -14.14 9.37
C ALA A 154 -10.30 -14.07 9.52
N GLU A 155 -9.56 -14.88 8.76
CA GLU A 155 -8.10 -14.87 8.74
C GLU A 155 -7.55 -13.53 8.22
N TYR A 156 -8.11 -13.00 7.13
CA TYR A 156 -7.71 -11.70 6.59
C TYR A 156 -8.03 -10.57 7.55
N GLN A 157 -9.24 -10.58 8.15
CA GLN A 157 -9.62 -9.59 9.17
C GLN A 157 -8.67 -9.62 10.36
N SER A 158 -8.31 -10.82 10.83
CA SER A 158 -7.37 -11.00 11.94
C SER A 158 -5.99 -10.43 11.60
N LYS A 159 -5.50 -10.67 10.38
CA LYS A 159 -4.21 -10.14 9.94
C LYS A 159 -4.21 -8.60 9.83
N LEU A 160 -5.28 -8.02 9.28
CA LEU A 160 -5.40 -6.56 9.23
C LEU A 160 -5.52 -5.95 10.64
N ALA A 161 -6.25 -6.60 11.55
CA ALA A 161 -6.36 -6.16 12.92
C ALA A 161 -5.02 -6.23 13.67
N GLU A 162 -4.20 -7.24 13.40
CA GLU A 162 -2.82 -7.31 13.91
C GLU A 162 -2.00 -6.10 13.44
N MET A 163 -2.00 -5.79 12.14
CA MET A 163 -1.31 -4.63 11.58
C MET A 163 -1.80 -3.32 12.19
N TYR A 164 -3.12 -3.17 12.31
CA TYR A 164 -3.71 -2.01 12.96
C TYR A 164 -3.19 -1.84 14.40
N ARG A 165 -3.28 -2.87 15.22
CA ARG A 165 -2.79 -2.81 16.61
C ARG A 165 -1.29 -2.57 16.72
N LYS A 166 -0.51 -3.06 15.77
CA LYS A 166 0.95 -2.90 15.76
C LYS A 166 1.38 -1.49 15.40
N TYR A 167 0.78 -0.89 14.39
CA TYR A 167 1.31 0.30 13.74
C TYR A 167 0.45 1.55 13.90
N ILE A 168 -0.85 1.43 14.12
CA ILE A 168 -1.72 2.60 14.17
C ILE A 168 -1.81 3.12 15.59
N ARG A 169 -1.37 4.36 15.76
CA ARG A 169 -1.44 5.11 17.03
C ARG A 169 -2.00 6.49 16.74
N LEU A 170 -2.91 6.93 17.58
CA LEU A 170 -3.41 8.30 17.52
C LEU A 170 -2.27 9.29 17.77
N ASN A 171 -2.34 10.44 17.16
CA ASN A 171 -1.48 11.53 17.55
C ASN A 171 -2.01 12.22 18.81
N GLU A 172 -1.17 13.03 19.46
CA GLU A 172 -1.49 13.64 20.76
C GLU A 172 -2.71 14.57 20.74
N LYS A 173 -2.98 15.20 19.58
CA LYS A 173 -4.15 16.08 19.45
C LYS A 173 -5.43 15.25 19.36
N THR A 174 -5.42 14.17 18.62
CA THR A 174 -6.56 13.27 18.51
C THR A 174 -6.83 12.54 19.81
N GLU A 175 -5.79 12.10 20.52
CA GLU A 175 -5.92 11.49 21.86
C GLU A 175 -6.61 12.40 22.89
N LYS A 176 -6.39 13.73 22.79
CA LYS A 176 -7.02 14.71 23.67
C LYS A 176 -8.47 15.04 23.29
N MET A 177 -8.95 14.61 22.13
CA MET A 177 -10.31 14.86 21.64
C MET A 177 -11.29 13.75 22.03
N ILE A 178 -10.79 12.60 22.49
CA ILE A 178 -11.54 11.41 22.90
C ILE A 178 -11.60 11.36 24.45
#